data_d7d7033055704e7344fedeaf8723b292
#
_entry.id   d7d7033055704e7344fedeaf8723b292
#
_cell.length_a   1.000
_cell.length_b   1.000
_cell.length_c   1.000
_cell.angle_alpha   90.00
_cell.angle_beta   90.00
_cell.angle_gamma   90.00
#
_symmetry.space_group_name_H-M   'P 1'
#
loop_
_entity.id
_entity.type
_entity.pdbx_description
1 polymer ?
#
loop_
_entity_poly.entity_id
_entity_poly.type
_entity_poly.pdbx_seq_one_letter_code
_entity_poly.pdbx_strand_id
1 'polypeptide(L)'
;MISSFDSLTVDELTSELRSIGYVANRGLATSLLISMKLGRPILLEGEVGVGKTELAKSISQLLGRTLIRLQCYEGIDTNQALYEWDYARQMLAIRAMSGNEVSDKSVDDLFGSKFLIERPLLQAIKAGDQCVLLIDEVDRADDEFEAFLLELLSDFQITIPEIGTIAAKSRPIVILTSNRTRELHDALKRRCLYNWIGFPAAEQEIEIIKSRVPGVSEQLATKVIGTVNKLREMDLEKSPGVAESIDWVQSLGAIGASTLTEANAAETLGAVIKGRDDLEYVSGNLAEIVSDASH
;
A
#
# COMPACT_ATOMS: atom_id res chain seq x y z
N MET A 1 -2.08 -15.97 -14.57
CA MET A 1 -2.98 -15.91 -13.38
C MET A 1 -2.85 -17.22 -12.61
N ILE A 2 -2.46 -17.13 -11.35
CA ILE A 2 -2.31 -18.31 -10.47
C ILE A 2 -3.70 -18.67 -9.95
N SER A 3 -4.20 -19.84 -10.28
CA SER A 3 -5.54 -20.30 -9.89
C SER A 3 -5.62 -20.76 -8.42
N SER A 4 -4.51 -21.18 -7.83
CA SER A 4 -4.38 -21.54 -6.41
C SER A 4 -2.93 -21.33 -5.96
N PHE A 5 -2.73 -20.83 -4.74
CA PHE A 5 -1.40 -20.64 -4.13
C PHE A 5 -1.00 -21.82 -3.23
N ASP A 6 -1.83 -22.87 -3.11
CA ASP A 6 -1.55 -24.02 -2.24
C ASP A 6 -0.31 -24.81 -2.70
N SER A 7 -0.15 -24.97 -4.02
CA SER A 7 1.00 -25.63 -4.62
C SER A 7 2.18 -24.69 -4.93
N LEU A 8 2.01 -23.39 -4.74
CA LEU A 8 3.02 -22.39 -5.09
C LEU A 8 4.24 -22.51 -4.16
N THR A 9 5.43 -22.46 -4.74
CA THR A 9 6.71 -22.38 -4.02
C THR A 9 7.16 -20.93 -3.87
N VAL A 10 8.12 -20.69 -2.97
CA VAL A 10 8.69 -19.34 -2.77
C VAL A 10 9.40 -18.85 -4.03
N ASP A 11 10.11 -19.73 -4.73
CA ASP A 11 10.88 -19.39 -5.93
C ASP A 11 9.94 -19.05 -7.10
N GLU A 12 8.85 -19.79 -7.27
CA GLU A 12 7.80 -19.47 -8.24
C GLU A 12 7.13 -18.13 -7.92
N LEU A 13 6.74 -17.89 -6.66
CA LEU A 13 6.15 -16.60 -6.27
C LEU A 13 7.11 -15.43 -6.54
N THR A 14 8.40 -15.60 -6.22
CA THR A 14 9.41 -14.57 -6.49
C THR A 14 9.54 -14.28 -7.99
N SER A 15 9.55 -15.34 -8.81
CA SER A 15 9.62 -15.22 -10.27
C SER A 15 8.39 -14.54 -10.87
N GLU A 16 7.21 -14.93 -10.40
CA GLU A 16 5.93 -14.34 -10.85
C GLU A 16 5.82 -12.85 -10.46
N LEU A 17 6.21 -12.47 -9.24
CA LEU A 17 6.25 -11.08 -8.81
C LEU A 17 7.21 -10.27 -9.69
N ARG A 18 8.39 -10.82 -9.98
CA ARG A 18 9.38 -10.18 -10.87
C ARG A 18 8.82 -9.99 -12.28
N SER A 19 8.07 -10.96 -12.81
CA SER A 19 7.48 -10.89 -14.15
C SER A 19 6.50 -9.72 -14.33
N ILE A 20 5.88 -9.26 -13.23
CA ILE A 20 4.98 -8.09 -13.20
C ILE A 20 5.66 -6.81 -12.69
N GLY A 21 7.00 -6.82 -12.56
CA GLY A 21 7.80 -5.66 -12.20
C GLY A 21 7.89 -5.39 -10.69
N TYR A 22 7.57 -6.37 -9.83
CA TYR A 22 7.79 -6.28 -8.40
C TYR A 22 8.96 -7.18 -7.97
N VAL A 23 10.08 -6.57 -7.57
CA VAL A 23 11.29 -7.29 -7.15
C VAL A 23 11.21 -7.56 -5.64
N ALA A 24 10.80 -8.77 -5.27
CA ALA A 24 10.75 -9.22 -3.87
C ALA A 24 12.05 -9.97 -3.51
N ASN A 25 12.58 -9.70 -2.32
CA ASN A 25 13.58 -10.59 -1.75
C ASN A 25 12.94 -11.91 -1.26
N ARG A 26 13.75 -12.95 -1.06
CA ARG A 26 13.27 -14.27 -0.65
C ARG A 26 12.52 -14.24 0.69
N GLY A 27 12.95 -13.41 1.64
CA GLY A 27 12.31 -13.28 2.96
C GLY A 27 10.88 -12.75 2.85
N LEU A 28 10.68 -11.68 2.08
CA LEU A 28 9.36 -11.09 1.81
C LEU A 28 8.45 -12.10 1.08
N ALA A 29 8.96 -12.74 0.02
CA ALA A 29 8.20 -13.74 -0.72
C ALA A 29 7.79 -14.93 0.17
N THR A 30 8.67 -15.38 1.07
CA THR A 30 8.38 -16.43 2.04
C THR A 30 7.28 -16.01 3.01
N SER A 31 7.41 -14.83 3.64
CA SER A 31 6.41 -14.31 4.58
C SER A 31 5.05 -14.14 3.91
N LEU A 32 5.04 -13.64 2.69
CA LEU A 32 3.82 -13.46 1.90
C LEU A 32 3.16 -14.81 1.57
N LEU A 33 3.93 -15.79 1.11
CA LEU A 33 3.41 -17.12 0.81
C LEU A 33 2.80 -17.80 2.05
N ILE A 34 3.47 -17.68 3.20
CA ILE A 34 2.97 -18.19 4.48
C ILE A 34 1.67 -17.47 4.86
N SER A 35 1.62 -16.14 4.71
CA SER A 35 0.43 -15.33 4.96
C SER A 35 -0.77 -15.85 4.15
N MET A 36 -0.59 -16.04 2.85
CA MET A 36 -1.63 -16.52 1.96
C MET A 36 -2.08 -17.95 2.31
N LYS A 37 -1.14 -18.86 2.57
CA LYS A 37 -1.46 -20.28 2.90
C LYS A 37 -2.14 -20.45 4.26
N LEU A 38 -1.78 -19.63 5.24
CA LEU A 38 -2.37 -19.69 6.58
C LEU A 38 -3.62 -18.79 6.74
N GLY A 39 -3.95 -17.97 5.73
CA GLY A 39 -5.03 -16.98 5.82
C GLY A 39 -4.82 -15.97 6.94
N ARG A 40 -3.55 -15.61 7.24
CA ARG A 40 -3.18 -14.62 8.27
C ARG A 40 -2.83 -13.30 7.60
N PRO A 41 -3.21 -12.14 8.19
CA PRO A 41 -2.74 -10.84 7.73
C PRO A 41 -1.21 -10.75 7.73
N ILE A 42 -0.64 -9.98 6.79
CA ILE A 42 0.76 -9.60 6.80
C ILE A 42 0.90 -8.11 7.07
N LEU A 43 1.75 -7.73 8.02
CA LEU A 43 2.13 -6.37 8.33
C LEU A 43 3.49 -6.06 7.69
N LEU A 44 3.51 -5.07 6.83
CA LEU A 44 4.69 -4.55 6.16
C LEU A 44 5.08 -3.23 6.80
N GLU A 45 6.15 -3.22 7.55
CA GLU A 45 6.74 -1.98 8.08
C GLU A 45 8.00 -1.61 7.29
N GLY A 46 8.35 -0.35 7.23
CA GLY A 46 9.56 0.13 6.58
C GLY A 46 9.48 1.59 6.19
N GLU A 47 10.56 2.08 5.59
CA GLU A 47 10.68 3.47 5.15
C GLU A 47 9.63 3.86 4.10
N VAL A 48 9.40 5.16 3.96
CA VAL A 48 8.51 5.69 2.91
C VAL A 48 9.11 5.39 1.53
N GLY A 49 8.26 5.07 0.56
CA GLY A 49 8.71 4.89 -0.83
C GLY A 49 9.40 3.56 -1.15
N VAL A 50 9.47 2.58 -0.22
CA VAL A 50 10.11 1.26 -0.45
C VAL A 50 9.20 0.23 -1.16
N GLY A 51 7.96 0.60 -1.53
CA GLY A 51 7.08 -0.27 -2.32
C GLY A 51 6.11 -1.13 -1.51
N LYS A 52 5.80 -0.81 -0.24
CA LYS A 52 4.83 -1.55 0.60
C LYS A 52 3.44 -1.63 -0.05
N THR A 53 2.88 -0.50 -0.43
CA THR A 53 1.57 -0.40 -1.09
C THR A 53 1.58 -1.09 -2.47
N GLU A 54 2.72 -1.04 -3.17
CA GLU A 54 2.89 -1.65 -4.49
C GLU A 54 2.82 -3.18 -4.43
N LEU A 55 3.26 -3.80 -3.32
CA LEU A 55 3.11 -5.25 -3.13
C LEU A 55 1.64 -5.69 -3.19
N ALA A 56 0.74 -4.95 -2.53
CA ALA A 56 -0.68 -5.28 -2.53
C ALA A 56 -1.29 -5.22 -3.95
N LYS A 57 -0.91 -4.21 -4.74
CA LYS A 57 -1.31 -4.09 -6.15
C LYS A 57 -0.77 -5.27 -6.97
N SER A 58 0.49 -5.60 -6.77
CA SER A 58 1.15 -6.70 -7.47
C SER A 58 0.49 -8.04 -7.16
N ILE A 59 0.15 -8.33 -5.90
CA ILE A 59 -0.56 -9.53 -5.52
C ILE A 59 -1.98 -9.58 -6.10
N SER A 60 -2.70 -8.46 -6.06
CA SER A 60 -4.02 -8.33 -6.68
C SER A 60 -3.96 -8.66 -8.19
N GLN A 61 -3.00 -8.09 -8.90
CA GLN A 61 -2.77 -8.35 -10.33
C GLN A 61 -2.39 -9.80 -10.60
N LEU A 62 -1.45 -10.36 -9.83
CA LEU A 62 -0.96 -11.73 -9.99
C LEU A 62 -2.05 -12.77 -9.82
N LEU A 63 -2.93 -12.57 -8.84
CA LEU A 63 -4.03 -13.48 -8.53
C LEU A 63 -5.31 -13.18 -9.30
N GLY A 64 -5.38 -12.07 -10.03
CA GLY A 64 -6.60 -11.61 -10.72
C GLY A 64 -7.73 -11.27 -9.76
N ARG A 65 -7.39 -10.82 -8.52
CA ARG A 65 -8.36 -10.47 -7.48
C ARG A 65 -8.56 -8.97 -7.39
N THR A 66 -9.72 -8.53 -6.94
CA THR A 66 -10.00 -7.10 -6.75
C THR A 66 -9.16 -6.53 -5.61
N LEU A 67 -8.45 -5.42 -5.84
CA LEU A 67 -7.81 -4.67 -4.76
C LEU A 67 -8.84 -3.76 -4.08
N ILE A 68 -9.05 -3.98 -2.79
CA ILE A 68 -9.84 -3.09 -1.94
C ILE A 68 -8.87 -2.37 -1.01
N ARG A 69 -8.83 -1.04 -1.06
CA ARG A 69 -7.91 -0.22 -0.26
C ARG A 69 -8.66 0.59 0.78
N LEU A 70 -8.23 0.47 2.01
CA LEU A 70 -8.55 1.37 3.11
C LEU A 70 -7.29 2.21 3.42
N GLN A 71 -7.33 3.50 3.14
CA GLN A 71 -6.29 4.44 3.54
C GLN A 71 -6.58 4.92 4.95
N CYS A 72 -5.68 4.66 5.91
CA CYS A 72 -5.79 5.19 7.25
C CYS A 72 -5.31 6.64 7.32
N TYR A 73 -5.94 7.42 8.17
CA TYR A 73 -5.59 8.80 8.47
C TYR A 73 -6.05 9.14 9.90
N GLU A 74 -5.52 10.21 10.45
CA GLU A 74 -5.86 10.65 11.81
C GLU A 74 -7.36 10.97 11.92
N GLY A 75 -8.03 10.35 12.90
CA GLY A 75 -9.48 10.49 13.11
C GLY A 75 -10.37 9.65 12.20
N ILE A 76 -9.80 8.63 11.50
CA ILE A 76 -10.63 7.64 10.81
C ILE A 76 -11.49 6.89 11.82
N ASP A 77 -12.78 6.79 11.53
CA ASP A 77 -13.74 6.07 12.37
C ASP A 77 -14.26 4.78 11.72
N THR A 78 -14.93 3.97 12.51
CA THR A 78 -15.52 2.70 12.08
C THR A 78 -16.55 2.87 10.97
N ASN A 79 -17.35 3.96 10.99
CA ASN A 79 -18.36 4.19 9.96
C ASN A 79 -17.74 4.49 8.62
N GLN A 80 -16.65 5.27 8.60
CA GLN A 80 -15.92 5.59 7.37
C GLN A 80 -15.21 4.38 6.76
N ALA A 81 -14.83 3.43 7.58
CA ALA A 81 -14.12 2.22 7.16
C ALA A 81 -15.06 1.06 6.82
N LEU A 82 -16.21 0.97 7.48
CA LEU A 82 -17.07 -0.21 7.46
C LEU A 82 -18.32 -0.02 6.60
N TYR A 83 -19.20 0.90 6.99
CA TYR A 83 -20.42 1.21 6.24
C TYR A 83 -20.98 2.57 6.64
N GLU A 84 -21.86 3.07 5.80
CA GLU A 84 -22.62 4.29 6.03
C GLU A 84 -24.03 4.09 5.51
N TRP A 85 -25.02 4.72 6.18
CA TRP A 85 -26.38 4.74 5.68
C TRP A 85 -26.55 5.84 4.63
N ASP A 86 -27.16 5.50 3.48
CA ASP A 86 -27.53 6.45 2.44
C ASP A 86 -28.78 7.24 2.86
N TYR A 87 -28.58 8.17 3.79
CA TYR A 87 -29.66 9.02 4.31
C TYR A 87 -30.38 9.80 3.22
N ALA A 88 -29.69 10.25 2.18
CA ALA A 88 -30.29 10.97 1.08
C ALA A 88 -31.32 10.08 0.35
N ARG A 89 -30.95 8.84 0.07
CA ARG A 89 -31.82 7.84 -0.56
C ARG A 89 -32.95 7.39 0.35
N GLN A 90 -32.70 7.25 1.65
CA GLN A 90 -33.75 6.98 2.66
C GLN A 90 -34.78 8.11 2.69
N MET A 91 -34.37 9.38 2.71
CA MET A 91 -35.27 10.54 2.68
C MET A 91 -36.13 10.61 1.43
N LEU A 92 -35.56 10.26 0.26
CA LEU A 92 -36.32 10.17 -0.99
C LEU A 92 -37.36 9.04 -0.93
N ALA A 93 -36.98 7.89 -0.37
CA ALA A 93 -37.89 6.77 -0.21
C ALA A 93 -39.06 7.11 0.76
N ILE A 94 -38.78 7.77 1.88
CA ILE A 94 -39.80 8.25 2.83
C ILE A 94 -40.77 9.21 2.13
N ARG A 95 -40.28 10.16 1.36
CA ARG A 95 -41.16 11.09 0.60
C ARG A 95 -42.03 10.36 -0.41
N ALA A 96 -41.48 9.35 -1.08
CA ALA A 96 -42.25 8.54 -2.03
C ALA A 96 -43.35 7.69 -1.33
N MET A 97 -43.16 7.32 -0.07
CA MET A 97 -44.11 6.56 0.74
C MET A 97 -45.18 7.44 1.39
N SER A 98 -45.02 8.77 1.45
CA SER A 98 -45.89 9.71 2.18
C SER A 98 -47.35 9.78 1.66
N GLY A 99 -47.75 8.97 0.69
CA GLY A 99 -49.13 8.79 0.25
C GLY A 99 -49.84 7.54 0.74
N ASN A 100 -49.10 6.65 1.44
CA ASN A 100 -49.65 5.40 2.00
C ASN A 100 -49.45 5.36 3.51
N GLU A 101 -50.28 4.61 4.24
CA GLU A 101 -50.10 4.40 5.71
C GLU A 101 -48.67 3.83 5.94
N VAL A 102 -47.86 4.54 6.73
CA VAL A 102 -46.50 4.11 7.13
C VAL A 102 -46.69 2.96 8.14
N SER A 103 -46.42 1.75 7.73
CA SER A 103 -46.39 0.57 8.62
C SER A 103 -45.00 0.37 9.21
N ASP A 104 -44.90 -0.32 10.37
CA ASP A 104 -43.59 -0.67 10.98
C ASP A 104 -42.67 -1.39 9.98
N LYS A 105 -43.23 -2.25 9.12
CA LYS A 105 -42.47 -2.90 8.05
C LYS A 105 -41.84 -1.93 7.03
N SER A 106 -42.50 -0.80 6.77
CA SER A 106 -41.92 0.21 5.84
C SER A 106 -40.79 0.99 6.50
N VAL A 107 -40.73 1.08 7.81
CA VAL A 107 -39.60 1.67 8.56
C VAL A 107 -38.40 0.71 8.55
N ASP A 108 -38.64 -0.58 8.86
CA ASP A 108 -37.58 -1.60 8.80
C ASP A 108 -36.96 -1.71 7.41
N ASP A 109 -37.75 -1.56 6.36
CA ASP A 109 -37.29 -1.57 4.97
C ASP A 109 -36.31 -0.41 4.66
N LEU A 110 -36.35 0.70 5.41
CA LEU A 110 -35.42 1.83 5.25
C LEU A 110 -34.00 1.52 5.75
N PHE A 111 -33.86 0.58 6.65
CA PHE A 111 -32.58 0.08 7.17
C PHE A 111 -32.17 -1.24 6.52
N GLY A 112 -32.76 -1.57 5.38
CA GLY A 112 -32.33 -2.71 4.57
C GLY A 112 -31.03 -2.47 3.81
N SER A 113 -30.42 -3.56 3.35
CA SER A 113 -29.14 -3.55 2.62
C SER A 113 -29.10 -2.63 1.38
N LYS A 114 -30.26 -2.28 0.82
CA LYS A 114 -30.40 -1.37 -0.34
C LYS A 114 -30.04 0.09 -0.05
N PHE A 115 -30.00 0.47 1.24
CA PHE A 115 -29.61 1.81 1.71
C PHE A 115 -28.26 1.81 2.41
N LEU A 116 -27.59 0.68 2.43
CA LEU A 116 -26.27 0.54 3.02
C LEU A 116 -25.20 0.88 1.97
N ILE A 117 -24.37 1.87 2.25
CA ILE A 117 -23.18 2.19 1.49
C ILE A 117 -22.03 1.36 2.07
N GLU A 118 -21.57 0.36 1.31
CA GLU A 118 -20.48 -0.50 1.73
C GLU A 118 -19.15 0.25 1.62
N ARG A 119 -18.43 0.38 2.73
CA ARG A 119 -17.10 0.92 2.82
C ARG A 119 -16.06 -0.22 2.70
N PRO A 120 -14.75 0.08 2.55
CA PRO A 120 -13.74 -0.92 2.17
C PRO A 120 -13.74 -2.20 3.01
N LEU A 121 -13.92 -2.11 4.33
CA LEU A 121 -13.89 -3.30 5.19
C LEU A 121 -15.09 -4.22 4.96
N LEU A 122 -16.30 -3.66 4.84
CA LEU A 122 -17.48 -4.46 4.53
C LEU A 122 -17.41 -5.06 3.12
N GLN A 123 -16.93 -4.29 2.14
CA GLN A 123 -16.69 -4.80 0.80
C GLN A 123 -15.74 -6.01 0.81
N ALA A 124 -14.63 -5.92 1.59
CA ALA A 124 -13.67 -7.01 1.70
C ALA A 124 -14.25 -8.26 2.38
N ILE A 125 -15.04 -8.10 3.45
CA ILE A 125 -15.73 -9.21 4.12
C ILE A 125 -16.68 -9.92 3.14
N LYS A 126 -17.45 -9.17 2.37
CA LYS A 126 -18.39 -9.73 1.39
C LYS A 126 -17.69 -10.38 0.21
N ALA A 127 -16.60 -9.80 -0.28
CA ALA A 127 -15.81 -10.32 -1.39
C ALA A 127 -15.01 -11.57 -1.00
N GLY A 128 -14.61 -11.70 0.26
CA GLY A 128 -13.84 -12.83 0.76
C GLY A 128 -12.56 -13.07 -0.04
N ASP A 129 -12.33 -14.31 -0.48
CA ASP A 129 -11.13 -14.70 -1.25
C ASP A 129 -11.06 -14.11 -2.67
N GLN A 130 -12.07 -13.37 -3.11
CA GLN A 130 -12.04 -12.68 -4.40
C GLN A 130 -11.33 -11.32 -4.34
N CYS A 131 -10.84 -10.91 -3.18
CA CYS A 131 -10.14 -9.64 -3.04
C CYS A 131 -8.81 -9.75 -2.28
N VAL A 132 -7.99 -8.71 -2.47
CA VAL A 132 -6.86 -8.35 -1.61
C VAL A 132 -7.27 -7.09 -0.87
N LEU A 133 -7.34 -7.15 0.45
CA LEU A 133 -7.59 -5.99 1.30
C LEU A 133 -6.26 -5.36 1.70
N LEU A 134 -6.06 -4.12 1.28
CA LEU A 134 -4.94 -3.28 1.70
C LEU A 134 -5.41 -2.29 2.76
N ILE A 135 -4.89 -2.40 3.97
CA ILE A 135 -5.04 -1.40 5.04
C ILE A 135 -3.75 -0.59 5.06
N ASP A 136 -3.79 0.58 4.45
CA ASP A 136 -2.60 1.37 4.12
C ASP A 136 -2.35 2.44 5.18
N GLU A 137 -1.09 2.59 5.63
CA GLU A 137 -0.65 3.51 6.67
C GLU A 137 -1.44 3.37 8.00
N VAL A 138 -1.54 2.13 8.50
CA VAL A 138 -2.30 1.81 9.72
C VAL A 138 -1.78 2.56 10.96
N ASP A 139 -0.51 2.92 10.97
CA ASP A 139 0.14 3.76 11.99
C ASP A 139 -0.37 5.20 12.06
N ARG A 140 -1.24 5.63 11.14
CA ARG A 140 -1.92 6.94 11.19
C ARG A 140 -3.30 6.90 11.85
N ALA A 141 -3.84 5.72 12.07
CA ALA A 141 -5.08 5.53 12.80
C ALA A 141 -4.83 5.65 14.32
N ASP A 142 -5.88 5.89 15.10
CA ASP A 142 -5.81 5.89 16.55
C ASP A 142 -5.91 4.47 17.16
N ASP A 143 -5.76 4.40 18.49
CA ASP A 143 -5.77 3.13 19.22
C ASP A 143 -7.15 2.46 19.22
N GLU A 144 -8.23 3.25 19.15
CA GLU A 144 -9.59 2.74 19.10
C GLU A 144 -9.85 2.02 17.78
N PHE A 145 -9.39 2.61 16.68
CA PHE A 145 -9.49 1.98 15.38
C PHE A 145 -8.61 0.73 15.24
N GLU A 146 -7.41 0.72 15.87
CA GLU A 146 -6.59 -0.51 15.92
C GLU A 146 -7.30 -1.64 16.69
N ALA A 147 -7.94 -1.32 17.82
CA ALA A 147 -8.70 -2.30 18.59
C ALA A 147 -9.86 -2.89 17.77
N PHE A 148 -10.55 -2.04 17.01
CA PHE A 148 -11.58 -2.48 16.06
C PHE A 148 -11.02 -3.39 14.95
N LEU A 149 -9.90 -3.02 14.33
CA LEU A 149 -9.24 -3.86 13.33
C LEU A 149 -8.83 -5.22 13.90
N LEU A 150 -8.39 -5.24 15.15
CA LEU A 150 -7.98 -6.46 15.83
C LEU A 150 -9.15 -7.45 15.98
N GLU A 151 -10.35 -6.97 16.31
CA GLU A 151 -11.58 -7.77 16.37
C GLU A 151 -11.95 -8.27 14.96
N LEU A 152 -12.03 -7.36 14.00
CA LEU A 152 -12.39 -7.68 12.62
C LEU A 152 -11.49 -8.75 11.99
N LEU A 153 -10.16 -8.58 12.10
CA LEU A 153 -9.16 -9.47 11.49
C LEU A 153 -9.08 -10.84 12.20
N SER A 154 -9.69 -10.98 13.38
CA SER A 154 -9.79 -12.27 14.06
C SER A 154 -10.82 -13.18 13.44
N ASP A 155 -12.01 -12.68 13.27
CA ASP A 155 -13.18 -13.47 12.94
C ASP A 155 -13.69 -13.20 11.53
N PHE A 156 -13.23 -12.15 10.88
CA PHE A 156 -13.70 -11.67 9.57
C PHE A 156 -15.21 -11.57 9.51
N GLN A 157 -15.79 -11.02 10.59
CA GLN A 157 -17.22 -10.77 10.71
C GLN A 157 -17.49 -9.40 11.34
N ILE A 158 -18.66 -8.87 11.08
CA ILE A 158 -19.16 -7.63 11.66
C ILE A 158 -20.63 -7.78 12.01
N THR A 159 -21.08 -7.04 13.00
CA THR A 159 -22.49 -6.95 13.34
C THR A 159 -22.99 -5.53 13.06
N ILE A 160 -23.97 -5.42 12.18
CA ILE A 160 -24.72 -4.19 11.91
C ILE A 160 -26.05 -4.33 12.64
N PRO A 161 -26.39 -3.45 13.59
CA PRO A 161 -27.53 -3.63 14.46
C PRO A 161 -28.84 -3.96 13.72
N GLU A 162 -29.09 -3.29 12.60
CA GLU A 162 -30.34 -3.40 11.84
C GLU A 162 -30.35 -4.56 10.84
N ILE A 163 -29.18 -5.10 10.49
CA ILE A 163 -29.04 -6.15 9.47
C ILE A 163 -28.63 -7.49 10.08
N GLY A 164 -27.93 -7.44 11.21
CA GLY A 164 -27.36 -8.61 11.88
C GLY A 164 -25.88 -8.83 11.52
N THR A 165 -25.40 -10.04 11.82
CA THR A 165 -23.99 -10.39 11.62
C THR A 165 -23.71 -10.79 10.17
N ILE A 166 -22.72 -10.15 9.58
CA ILE A 166 -22.18 -10.46 8.26
C ILE A 166 -20.78 -11.06 8.46
N ALA A 167 -20.62 -12.32 8.08
CA ALA A 167 -19.35 -13.03 8.17
C ALA A 167 -18.82 -13.31 6.75
N ALA A 168 -17.50 -13.25 6.59
CA ALA A 168 -16.85 -13.62 5.35
C ALA A 168 -17.03 -15.14 5.09
N LYS A 169 -17.45 -15.51 3.89
CA LYS A 169 -17.57 -16.91 3.47
C LYS A 169 -16.19 -17.56 3.29
N SER A 170 -15.23 -16.78 2.90
CA SER A 170 -13.83 -17.13 2.73
C SER A 170 -12.97 -15.93 3.15
N ARG A 171 -11.73 -16.16 3.59
CA ARG A 171 -10.89 -15.07 4.08
C ARG A 171 -10.24 -14.29 2.93
N PRO A 172 -10.30 -12.95 2.92
CA PRO A 172 -9.51 -12.13 2.01
C PRO A 172 -8.01 -12.28 2.31
N ILE A 173 -7.17 -11.99 1.33
CA ILE A 173 -5.75 -11.74 1.60
C ILE A 173 -5.65 -10.33 2.17
N VAL A 174 -5.07 -10.18 3.36
CA VAL A 174 -4.98 -8.89 4.05
C VAL A 174 -3.53 -8.47 4.18
N ILE A 175 -3.24 -7.27 3.68
CA ILE A 175 -1.94 -6.62 3.76
C ILE A 175 -2.12 -5.30 4.52
N LEU A 176 -1.39 -5.14 5.63
CA LEU A 176 -1.30 -3.89 6.37
C LEU A 176 0.04 -3.24 6.06
N THR A 177 0.07 -1.92 5.93
CA THR A 177 1.32 -1.16 5.79
C THR A 177 1.48 -0.16 6.93
N SER A 178 2.72 0.10 7.32
CA SER A 178 3.09 1.08 8.35
C SER A 178 4.40 1.78 7.95
N ASN A 179 4.46 3.10 8.14
CA ASN A 179 5.67 3.92 8.01
C ASN A 179 6.34 4.17 9.37
N ARG A 180 5.81 3.55 10.44
CA ARG A 180 6.26 3.75 11.83
C ARG A 180 6.22 5.19 12.31
N THR A 181 5.25 5.96 11.87
CA THR A 181 5.00 7.33 12.40
C THR A 181 4.64 7.28 13.88
N ARG A 182 4.02 6.19 14.32
CA ARG A 182 3.86 5.78 15.72
C ARG A 182 4.01 4.26 15.85
N GLU A 183 4.15 3.79 17.07
CA GLU A 183 4.21 2.36 17.35
C GLU A 183 2.81 1.74 17.36
N LEU A 184 2.65 0.60 16.66
CA LEU A 184 1.40 -0.15 16.64
C LEU A 184 1.29 -1.04 17.89
N HIS A 185 0.08 -1.29 18.34
CA HIS A 185 -0.19 -2.18 19.47
C HIS A 185 0.35 -3.60 19.22
N ASP A 186 1.01 -4.16 20.22
CA ASP A 186 1.51 -5.54 20.17
C ASP A 186 0.44 -6.57 19.82
N ALA A 187 -0.80 -6.32 20.24
CA ALA A 187 -1.92 -7.21 19.95
C ALA A 187 -2.18 -7.34 18.44
N LEU A 188 -2.10 -6.23 17.68
CA LEU A 188 -2.24 -6.23 16.22
C LEU A 188 -1.03 -6.91 15.56
N LYS A 189 0.19 -6.57 15.99
CA LYS A 189 1.42 -7.19 15.49
C LYS A 189 1.40 -8.71 15.65
N ARG A 190 0.97 -9.25 16.80
CA ARG A 190 0.90 -10.70 17.05
C ARG A 190 -0.09 -11.45 16.17
N ARG A 191 -1.09 -10.79 15.63
CA ARG A 191 -2.05 -11.40 14.70
C ARG A 191 -1.55 -11.46 13.27
N CYS A 192 -0.61 -10.60 12.92
CA CYS A 192 -0.02 -10.52 11.62
C CYS A 192 1.24 -11.39 11.51
N LEU A 193 1.60 -11.77 10.30
CA LEU A 193 2.98 -12.06 9.96
C LEU A 193 3.69 -10.73 9.75
N TYR A 194 4.86 -10.59 10.34
CA TYR A 194 5.62 -9.35 10.28
C TYR A 194 6.73 -9.41 9.23
N ASN A 195 6.89 -8.37 8.44
CA ASN A 195 8.03 -8.22 7.55
C ASN A 195 8.48 -6.77 7.48
N TRP A 196 9.76 -6.54 7.73
CA TRP A 196 10.41 -5.26 7.51
C TRP A 196 10.85 -5.13 6.06
N ILE A 197 10.49 -4.01 5.41
CA ILE A 197 10.94 -3.67 4.05
C ILE A 197 11.86 -2.46 4.15
N GLY A 198 13.17 -2.71 4.02
CA GLY A 198 14.18 -1.66 3.89
C GLY A 198 14.36 -1.23 2.44
N PHE A 199 15.28 -0.30 2.21
CA PHE A 199 15.71 0.02 0.85
C PHE A 199 16.30 -1.23 0.18
N PRO A 200 15.99 -1.47 -1.10
CA PRO A 200 16.57 -2.59 -1.83
C PRO A 200 18.08 -2.41 -2.02
N ALA A 201 18.80 -3.51 -2.24
CA ALA A 201 20.18 -3.44 -2.68
C ALA A 201 20.27 -2.73 -4.04
N ALA A 202 21.42 -2.12 -4.33
CA ALA A 202 21.60 -1.30 -5.54
C ALA A 202 21.22 -2.06 -6.83
N GLU A 203 21.60 -3.32 -6.95
CA GLU A 203 21.29 -4.17 -8.11
C GLU A 203 19.78 -4.40 -8.27
N GLN A 204 19.08 -4.60 -7.15
CA GLN A 204 17.61 -4.77 -7.14
C GLN A 204 16.91 -3.46 -7.51
N GLU A 205 17.40 -2.32 -7.02
CA GLU A 205 16.81 -1.02 -7.33
C GLU A 205 17.03 -0.65 -8.81
N ILE A 206 18.19 -0.97 -9.38
CA ILE A 206 18.47 -0.84 -10.82
C ILE A 206 17.48 -1.71 -11.63
N GLU A 207 17.22 -2.94 -11.19
CA GLU A 207 16.23 -3.83 -11.83
C GLU A 207 14.82 -3.22 -11.78
N ILE A 208 14.42 -2.68 -10.63
CA ILE A 208 13.13 -1.98 -10.47
C ILE A 208 13.04 -0.80 -11.44
N ILE A 209 14.08 0.04 -11.52
CA ILE A 209 14.11 1.19 -12.42
C ILE A 209 13.96 0.73 -13.88
N LYS A 210 14.72 -0.28 -14.31
CA LYS A 210 14.65 -0.81 -15.68
C LYS A 210 13.25 -1.34 -16.02
N SER A 211 12.56 -1.94 -15.04
CA SER A 211 11.19 -2.43 -15.23
C SER A 211 10.15 -1.30 -15.34
N ARG A 212 10.39 -0.18 -14.64
CA ARG A 212 9.45 0.96 -14.55
C ARG A 212 9.73 2.07 -15.58
N VAL A 213 10.96 2.16 -16.07
CA VAL A 213 11.39 3.17 -17.05
C VAL A 213 11.97 2.46 -18.29
N PRO A 214 11.11 2.00 -19.21
CA PRO A 214 11.56 1.31 -20.42
C PRO A 214 12.51 2.18 -21.23
N GLY A 215 13.66 1.60 -21.67
CA GLY A 215 14.65 2.29 -22.48
C GLY A 215 15.70 3.09 -21.71
N VAL A 216 15.66 3.11 -20.37
CA VAL A 216 16.74 3.70 -19.57
C VAL A 216 18.04 2.93 -19.78
N SER A 217 19.16 3.66 -19.95
CA SER A 217 20.47 3.04 -20.03
C SER A 217 20.90 2.49 -18.66
N GLU A 218 21.62 1.37 -18.66
CA GLU A 218 22.17 0.81 -17.42
C GLU A 218 23.11 1.79 -16.72
N GLN A 219 23.91 2.51 -17.51
CA GLN A 219 24.83 3.53 -17.00
C GLN A 219 24.10 4.65 -16.24
N LEU A 220 22.99 5.17 -16.78
CA LEU A 220 22.20 6.19 -16.10
C LEU A 220 21.59 5.65 -14.81
N ALA A 221 20.95 4.47 -14.86
CA ALA A 221 20.34 3.86 -13.69
C ALA A 221 21.37 3.59 -12.59
N THR A 222 22.53 3.01 -12.91
CA THR A 222 23.59 2.73 -11.95
C THR A 222 24.09 4.01 -11.29
N LYS A 223 24.32 5.07 -12.08
CA LYS A 223 24.87 6.32 -11.56
C LYS A 223 23.85 7.05 -10.68
N VAL A 224 22.55 7.03 -11.05
CA VAL A 224 21.49 7.60 -10.22
C VAL A 224 21.39 6.84 -8.91
N ILE A 225 21.37 5.50 -8.91
CA ILE A 225 21.28 4.70 -7.68
C ILE A 225 22.51 4.89 -6.79
N GLY A 226 23.71 4.94 -7.36
CA GLY A 226 24.92 5.27 -6.59
C GLY A 226 24.79 6.62 -5.87
N THR A 227 24.24 7.63 -6.56
CA THR A 227 23.98 8.95 -5.98
C THR A 227 22.88 8.92 -4.92
N VAL A 228 21.77 8.23 -5.18
CA VAL A 228 20.67 8.08 -4.22
C VAL A 228 21.12 7.38 -2.93
N ASN A 229 21.96 6.34 -3.04
CA ASN A 229 22.48 5.66 -1.85
C ASN A 229 23.31 6.60 -0.97
N LYS A 230 24.12 7.48 -1.58
CA LYS A 230 24.84 8.52 -0.81
C LYS A 230 23.89 9.53 -0.15
N LEU A 231 22.85 9.96 -0.88
CA LEU A 231 21.82 10.82 -0.29
C LEU A 231 21.16 10.17 0.93
N ARG A 232 20.95 8.84 0.91
CA ARG A 232 20.39 8.08 2.05
C ARG A 232 21.34 7.97 3.24
N GLU A 233 22.65 8.09 3.02
CA GLU A 233 23.67 8.11 4.07
C GLU A 233 23.84 9.50 4.70
N MET A 234 23.31 10.56 4.06
CA MET A 234 23.30 11.91 4.59
C MET A 234 22.21 12.08 5.64
N ASP A 235 22.40 13.05 6.55
CA ASP A 235 21.41 13.42 7.56
C ASP A 235 20.32 14.32 6.95
N LEU A 236 19.43 13.71 6.17
CA LEU A 236 18.29 14.37 5.52
C LEU A 236 17.03 14.16 6.35
N GLU A 237 16.18 15.17 6.42
CA GLU A 237 14.84 15.03 7.02
C GLU A 237 14.00 13.96 6.32
N LYS A 238 14.17 13.86 4.98
CA LYS A 238 13.47 12.90 4.14
C LYS A 238 14.43 12.20 3.19
N SER A 239 14.91 11.04 3.59
CA SER A 239 15.71 10.20 2.72
C SER A 239 14.91 9.76 1.49
N PRO A 240 15.49 9.82 0.26
CA PRO A 240 14.79 9.44 -0.96
C PRO A 240 14.48 7.93 -1.01
N GLY A 241 13.22 7.60 -1.28
CA GLY A 241 12.77 6.23 -1.51
C GLY A 241 13.01 5.74 -2.94
N VAL A 242 12.54 4.53 -3.23
CA VAL A 242 12.61 3.94 -4.58
C VAL A 242 11.74 4.71 -5.58
N ALA A 243 10.61 5.28 -5.09
CA ALA A 243 9.73 6.10 -5.92
C ALA A 243 10.47 7.35 -6.42
N GLU A 244 11.19 8.05 -5.52
CA GLU A 244 11.99 9.22 -5.86
C GLU A 244 13.14 8.88 -6.81
N SER A 245 13.75 7.68 -6.69
CA SER A 245 14.76 7.21 -7.63
C SER A 245 14.18 7.03 -9.05
N ILE A 246 12.98 6.46 -9.15
CA ILE A 246 12.26 6.30 -10.43
C ILE A 246 11.92 7.67 -11.02
N ASP A 247 11.36 8.57 -10.21
CA ASP A 247 10.99 9.94 -10.63
C ASP A 247 12.22 10.70 -11.15
N TRP A 248 13.37 10.54 -10.49
CA TRP A 248 14.60 11.21 -10.92
C TRP A 248 15.12 10.69 -12.25
N VAL A 249 15.12 9.37 -12.44
CA VAL A 249 15.49 8.76 -13.73
C VAL A 249 14.56 9.21 -14.84
N GLN A 250 13.25 9.27 -14.58
CA GLN A 250 12.27 9.77 -15.55
C GLN A 250 12.50 11.24 -15.89
N SER A 251 12.77 12.07 -14.88
CA SER A 251 13.06 13.51 -15.06
C SER A 251 14.32 13.73 -15.89
N LEU A 252 15.39 12.98 -15.64
CA LEU A 252 16.63 13.00 -16.43
C LEU A 252 16.35 12.55 -17.88
N GLY A 253 15.57 11.49 -18.07
CA GLY A 253 15.16 11.04 -19.40
C GLY A 253 14.34 12.11 -20.16
N ALA A 254 13.46 12.83 -19.48
CA ALA A 254 12.64 13.88 -20.08
C ALA A 254 13.46 15.07 -20.62
N ILE A 255 14.61 15.36 -20.02
CA ILE A 255 15.54 16.39 -20.51
C ILE A 255 16.60 15.83 -21.48
N GLY A 256 16.49 14.55 -21.87
CA GLY A 256 17.39 13.90 -22.81
C GLY A 256 18.77 13.54 -22.24
N ALA A 257 18.91 13.47 -20.93
CA ALA A 257 20.18 13.10 -20.28
C ALA A 257 20.45 11.60 -20.46
N SER A 258 21.63 11.26 -21.00
CA SER A 258 22.10 9.87 -21.12
C SER A 258 22.94 9.40 -19.93
N THR A 259 23.41 10.31 -19.10
CA THR A 259 24.15 10.08 -17.86
C THR A 259 23.88 11.19 -16.85
N LEU A 260 24.11 10.90 -15.57
CA LEU A 260 24.01 11.90 -14.50
C LEU A 260 25.30 12.72 -14.46
N THR A 261 25.15 14.05 -14.52
CA THR A 261 26.21 15.05 -14.34
C THR A 261 25.78 16.03 -13.26
N GLU A 262 26.71 16.79 -12.69
CA GLU A 262 26.38 17.83 -11.71
C GLU A 262 25.33 18.82 -12.27
N ALA A 263 25.49 19.26 -13.52
CA ALA A 263 24.58 20.22 -14.14
C ALA A 263 23.14 19.71 -14.23
N ASN A 264 22.92 18.52 -14.82
CA ASN A 264 21.58 17.98 -14.95
C ASN A 264 21.00 17.46 -13.62
N ALA A 265 21.86 17.06 -12.67
CA ALA A 265 21.45 16.76 -11.31
C ALA A 265 20.91 18.00 -10.60
N ALA A 266 21.59 19.15 -10.72
CA ALA A 266 21.11 20.42 -10.15
C ALA A 266 19.74 20.84 -10.71
N GLU A 267 19.53 20.68 -12.03
CA GLU A 267 18.28 21.02 -12.70
C GLU A 267 17.12 20.10 -12.31
N THR A 268 17.39 18.86 -11.93
CA THR A 268 16.38 17.83 -11.64
C THR A 268 16.32 17.42 -10.17
N LEU A 269 17.08 18.08 -9.29
CA LEU A 269 17.21 17.71 -7.87
C LEU A 269 15.85 17.65 -7.14
N GLY A 270 14.91 18.51 -7.50
CA GLY A 270 13.55 18.50 -6.95
C GLY A 270 12.73 17.25 -7.28
N ALA A 271 13.19 16.39 -8.20
CA ALA A 271 12.57 15.10 -8.43
C ALA A 271 12.90 14.10 -7.30
N VAL A 272 14.08 14.18 -6.70
CA VAL A 272 14.57 13.24 -5.69
C VAL A 272 14.53 13.81 -4.27
N ILE A 273 14.72 15.11 -4.07
CA ILE A 273 14.68 15.79 -2.77
C ILE A 273 13.36 16.56 -2.64
N LYS A 274 12.62 16.31 -1.55
CA LYS A 274 11.27 16.84 -1.34
C LYS A 274 11.17 17.83 -0.15
N GLY A 275 12.30 18.22 0.44
CA GLY A 275 12.39 19.21 1.52
C GLY A 275 13.21 20.41 1.08
N ARG A 276 12.84 21.62 1.53
CA ARG A 276 13.59 22.84 1.20
C ARG A 276 14.98 22.83 1.80
N ASP A 277 15.08 22.51 3.08
CA ASP A 277 16.34 22.54 3.82
C ASP A 277 17.28 21.44 3.32
N ASP A 278 16.75 20.23 3.05
CA ASP A 278 17.46 19.16 2.39
C ASP A 278 17.98 19.56 1.00
N LEU A 279 17.16 20.28 0.23
CA LEU A 279 17.51 20.74 -1.13
C LEU A 279 18.65 21.76 -1.10
N GLU A 280 18.62 22.72 -0.17
CA GLU A 280 19.69 23.69 0.02
C GLU A 280 21.00 22.97 0.46
N TYR A 281 20.91 22.03 1.39
CA TYR A 281 22.04 21.24 1.89
C TYR A 281 22.68 20.38 0.80
N VAL A 282 21.87 19.63 0.06
CA VAL A 282 22.36 18.75 -1.04
C VAL A 282 22.92 19.59 -2.19
N SER A 283 22.30 20.72 -2.56
CA SER A 283 22.80 21.60 -3.61
C SER A 283 24.21 22.12 -3.32
N GLY A 284 24.51 22.41 -2.05
CA GLY A 284 25.85 22.86 -1.66
C GLY A 284 26.94 21.79 -1.75
N ASN A 285 26.56 20.49 -1.78
CA ASN A 285 27.48 19.36 -1.82
C ASN A 285 27.36 18.50 -3.10
N LEU A 286 26.60 18.97 -4.09
CA LEU A 286 26.18 18.17 -5.24
C LEU A 286 27.34 17.64 -6.09
N ALA A 287 28.38 18.46 -6.29
CA ALA A 287 29.57 18.09 -7.06
C ALA A 287 30.26 16.86 -6.46
N GLU A 288 30.44 16.80 -5.14
CA GLU A 288 31.06 15.68 -4.42
C GLU A 288 30.16 14.43 -4.49
N ILE A 289 28.85 14.61 -4.22
CA ILE A 289 27.86 13.52 -4.22
C ILE A 289 27.82 12.81 -5.59
N VAL A 290 27.83 13.58 -6.71
CA VAL A 290 27.74 13.03 -8.07
C VAL A 290 29.07 12.44 -8.53
N SER A 291 30.23 13.07 -8.18
CA SER A 291 31.54 12.59 -8.61
C SER A 291 31.88 11.22 -8.02
N ASP A 292 31.66 11.05 -6.74
CA ASP A 292 31.99 9.82 -6.02
C ASP A 292 31.06 8.63 -6.33
N ALA A 293 29.91 8.85 -6.95
CA ALA A 293 29.00 7.79 -7.41
C ALA A 293 29.54 7.01 -8.63
N SER A 294 30.80 7.22 -8.99
CA SER A 294 31.42 6.61 -10.19
C SER A 294 32.30 5.40 -9.86
N HIS A 295 32.32 4.95 -8.64
CA HIS A 295 33.02 3.76 -8.14
C HIS A 295 32.03 2.82 -7.47
#